data_069217558d111689045bdb7394543901
#
_entry.id   069217558d111689045bdb7394543901
#
_cell.length_a   1.000
_cell.length_b   1.000
_cell.length_c   1.000
_cell.angle_alpha   90.00
_cell.angle_beta   90.00
_cell.angle_gamma   90.00
#
_symmetry.space_group_name_H-M   'P 1'
#
loop_
_entity.id
_entity.type
_entity.pdbx_description
1 polymer ?
#
loop_
_entity_poly.entity_id
_entity_poly.type
_entity_poly.pdbx_seq_one_letter_code
_entity_poly.pdbx_strand_id
1 'polypeptide(L)'
;METLRESDEEMDSENELLPYTYEGGRNENGERHGKGKARLPNGDLYEGEYKNGYRNGYGKYVFRKMKGKSRNACYMGHYENNKKNGQGTFLYPDGAKYEGSWKDDLRHGFGSYYYTNGDLYRGEWEHDRRHGQGSYTYAASGMSYEGQWFEGKRSGKLSTTIHVLFRSLLQRLQ
;
A
#
# COMPACT_ATOMS: atom_id res chain seq x y z
N MET A 1 -26.06 52.57 -11.90
CA MET A 1 -24.71 52.03 -12.18
C MET A 1 -24.49 50.87 -11.24
N GLU A 2 -24.84 49.69 -11.69
CA GLU A 2 -24.66 48.43 -10.97
C GLU A 2 -23.36 47.80 -11.44
N THR A 3 -22.39 47.73 -10.55
CA THR A 3 -21.12 47.05 -10.80
C THR A 3 -21.33 45.55 -10.71
N LEU A 4 -21.24 44.88 -11.85
CA LEU A 4 -21.16 43.44 -11.95
C LEU A 4 -19.89 42.97 -11.22
N ARG A 5 -20.04 42.16 -10.18
CA ARG A 5 -18.97 41.41 -9.58
C ARG A 5 -18.68 40.21 -10.51
N GLU A 6 -17.52 40.21 -11.13
CA GLU A 6 -16.95 39.05 -11.73
C GLU A 6 -16.72 38.03 -10.62
N SER A 7 -17.47 36.95 -10.65
CA SER A 7 -17.18 35.76 -9.87
C SER A 7 -15.96 35.08 -10.51
N ASP A 8 -14.81 35.20 -9.87
CA ASP A 8 -13.64 34.40 -10.17
C ASP A 8 -14.04 32.93 -9.91
N GLU A 9 -14.44 32.24 -10.98
CA GLU A 9 -14.47 30.76 -10.98
C GLU A 9 -13.01 30.33 -10.89
N GLU A 10 -12.56 30.00 -9.67
CA GLU A 10 -11.35 29.21 -9.48
C GLU A 10 -11.59 27.87 -10.20
N MET A 11 -11.15 27.79 -11.45
CA MET A 11 -11.10 26.54 -12.19
C MET A 11 -10.25 25.57 -11.39
N ASP A 12 -10.91 24.50 -10.95
CA ASP A 12 -10.34 23.42 -10.17
C ASP A 12 -9.23 22.72 -10.99
N SER A 13 -7.98 23.19 -10.84
CA SER A 13 -6.80 22.71 -11.55
C SER A 13 -6.43 21.26 -11.18
N GLU A 14 -7.23 20.63 -10.34
CA GLU A 14 -6.95 19.28 -9.84
C GLU A 14 -7.19 18.17 -10.86
N ASN A 15 -7.85 18.47 -11.98
CA ASN A 15 -8.22 17.47 -13.00
C ASN A 15 -7.50 17.64 -14.35
N GLU A 16 -6.45 18.46 -14.41
CA GLU A 16 -5.67 18.63 -15.62
C GLU A 16 -4.84 17.35 -15.89
N LEU A 17 -5.15 16.69 -17.02
CA LEU A 17 -4.41 15.53 -17.49
C LEU A 17 -3.02 15.97 -17.94
N LEU A 18 -2.00 15.45 -17.28
CA LEU A 18 -0.61 15.70 -17.65
C LEU A 18 -0.24 14.89 -18.91
N PRO A 19 0.70 15.38 -19.73
CA PRO A 19 1.16 14.60 -20.87
C PRO A 19 1.79 13.27 -20.41
N TYR A 20 1.38 12.20 -21.07
CA TYR A 20 2.03 10.90 -20.88
C TYR A 20 3.47 10.94 -21.38
N THR A 21 4.41 10.47 -20.57
CA THR A 21 5.80 10.30 -20.99
C THR A 21 6.29 8.89 -20.67
N TYR A 22 7.18 8.37 -21.53
CA TYR A 22 7.83 7.09 -21.32
C TYR A 22 9.28 7.15 -21.77
N GLU A 23 10.17 6.69 -20.90
CA GLU A 23 11.60 6.50 -21.16
C GLU A 23 11.96 5.05 -20.84
N GLY A 24 12.47 4.31 -21.82
CA GLY A 24 12.85 2.92 -21.61
C GLY A 24 12.85 2.08 -22.88
N GLY A 25 13.08 0.78 -22.69
CA GLY A 25 13.15 -0.19 -23.77
C GLY A 25 11.83 -0.43 -24.48
N ARG A 26 11.93 -0.81 -25.75
CA ARG A 26 10.79 -1.23 -26.58
C ARG A 26 11.14 -2.52 -27.29
N ASN A 27 10.15 -3.38 -27.52
CA ASN A 27 10.28 -4.55 -28.37
C ASN A 27 10.17 -4.20 -29.87
N GLU A 28 10.29 -5.19 -30.74
CA GLU A 28 10.19 -5.04 -32.21
C GLU A 28 8.85 -4.45 -32.67
N ASN A 29 7.78 -4.62 -31.88
CA ASN A 29 6.47 -4.04 -32.14
C ASN A 29 6.33 -2.60 -31.63
N GLY A 30 7.39 -2.00 -31.07
CA GLY A 30 7.36 -0.66 -30.48
C GLY A 30 6.69 -0.59 -29.10
N GLU A 31 6.29 -1.72 -28.51
CA GLU A 31 5.68 -1.78 -27.20
C GLU A 31 6.72 -1.64 -26.08
N ARG A 32 6.35 -1.08 -24.93
CA ARG A 32 7.24 -0.97 -23.77
C ARG A 32 7.74 -2.35 -23.36
N HIS A 33 9.07 -2.50 -23.23
CA HIS A 33 9.69 -3.78 -22.90
C HIS A 33 10.99 -3.56 -22.13
N GLY A 34 11.32 -4.49 -21.18
CA GLY A 34 12.47 -4.31 -20.30
C GLY A 34 12.23 -3.20 -19.27
N LYS A 35 13.29 -2.54 -18.82
CA LYS A 35 13.19 -1.46 -17.82
C LYS A 35 12.71 -0.15 -18.44
N GLY A 36 11.87 0.59 -17.70
CA GLY A 36 11.39 1.88 -18.14
C GLY A 36 10.76 2.71 -17.04
N LYS A 37 10.61 4.01 -17.33
CA LYS A 37 9.93 5.00 -16.49
C LYS A 37 8.77 5.60 -17.26
N ALA A 38 7.65 5.77 -16.61
CA ALA A 38 6.48 6.42 -17.18
C ALA A 38 5.89 7.44 -16.22
N ARG A 39 5.46 8.60 -16.75
CA ARG A 39 4.50 9.48 -16.11
C ARG A 39 3.16 9.28 -16.78
N LEU A 40 2.15 8.97 -15.99
CA LEU A 40 0.79 8.74 -16.47
C LEU A 40 0.00 10.06 -16.53
N PRO A 41 -1.07 10.14 -17.34
CA PRO A 41 -1.88 11.35 -17.47
C PRO A 41 -2.49 11.86 -16.15
N ASN A 42 -2.78 10.96 -15.20
CA ASN A 42 -3.25 11.31 -13.86
C ASN A 42 -2.12 11.82 -12.92
N GLY A 43 -0.89 11.94 -13.42
CA GLY A 43 0.27 12.40 -12.67
C GLY A 43 0.99 11.33 -11.85
N ASP A 44 0.53 10.08 -11.87
CA ASP A 44 1.23 8.96 -11.26
C ASP A 44 2.54 8.65 -11.99
N LEU A 45 3.50 8.05 -11.27
CA LEU A 45 4.79 7.66 -11.80
C LEU A 45 4.97 6.15 -11.64
N TYR A 46 5.48 5.50 -12.68
CA TYR A 46 5.94 4.12 -12.61
C TYR A 46 7.39 4.02 -13.06
N GLU A 47 8.20 3.27 -12.33
CA GLU A 47 9.55 2.88 -12.70
C GLU A 47 9.71 1.38 -12.44
N GLY A 48 10.00 0.60 -13.48
CA GLY A 48 10.11 -0.84 -13.33
C GLY A 48 10.17 -1.58 -14.65
N GLU A 49 9.84 -2.85 -14.57
CA GLU A 49 9.91 -3.77 -15.70
C GLU A 49 8.60 -3.80 -16.50
N TYR A 50 8.77 -3.92 -17.81
CA TYR A 50 7.67 -4.06 -18.78
C TYR A 50 7.89 -5.30 -19.66
N LYS A 51 6.79 -5.93 -20.04
CA LYS A 51 6.75 -6.99 -21.04
C LYS A 51 5.55 -6.75 -21.97
N ASN A 52 5.83 -6.57 -23.26
CA ASN A 52 4.80 -6.39 -24.29
C ASN A 52 3.75 -5.33 -23.91
N GLY A 53 4.20 -4.14 -23.52
CA GLY A 53 3.34 -3.02 -23.15
C GLY A 53 2.80 -3.03 -21.70
N TYR A 54 2.86 -4.14 -20.99
CA TYR A 54 2.34 -4.30 -19.64
C TYR A 54 3.43 -4.16 -18.58
N ARG A 55 3.11 -3.60 -17.40
CA ARG A 55 3.99 -3.71 -16.22
C ARG A 55 4.07 -5.18 -15.85
N ASN A 56 5.28 -5.72 -15.81
CA ASN A 56 5.52 -7.14 -15.59
C ASN A 56 6.93 -7.31 -15.01
N GLY A 57 7.07 -7.98 -13.87
CA GLY A 57 8.31 -8.03 -13.11
C GLY A 57 8.31 -7.01 -11.96
N TYR A 58 9.47 -6.61 -11.47
CA TYR A 58 9.57 -5.71 -10.33
C TYR A 58 9.42 -4.24 -10.73
N GLY A 59 8.65 -3.47 -9.94
CA GLY A 59 8.47 -2.05 -10.18
C GLY A 59 8.03 -1.25 -8.97
N LYS A 60 8.22 0.07 -9.09
CA LYS A 60 7.77 1.08 -8.13
C LYS A 60 6.72 1.97 -8.78
N TYR A 61 5.58 2.08 -8.13
CA TYR A 61 4.48 2.96 -8.54
C TYR A 61 4.25 4.02 -7.47
N VAL A 62 4.35 5.28 -7.83
CA VAL A 62 4.11 6.41 -6.95
C VAL A 62 2.84 7.11 -7.41
N PHE A 63 1.83 7.09 -6.57
CA PHE A 63 0.57 7.77 -6.83
C PHE A 63 0.74 9.29 -6.71
N ARG A 64 0.06 10.06 -7.56
CA ARG A 64 0.03 11.53 -7.43
C ARG A 64 -0.42 11.92 -6.02
N LYS A 65 0.22 12.93 -5.46
CA LYS A 65 -0.10 13.42 -4.12
C LYS A 65 -1.53 13.95 -4.07
N MET A 66 -2.31 13.39 -3.17
CA MET A 66 -3.65 13.88 -2.89
C MET A 66 -3.59 15.13 -1.99
N LYS A 67 -4.49 16.11 -2.23
CA LYS A 67 -4.62 17.30 -1.41
C LYS A 67 -4.84 16.95 0.06
N GLY A 68 -4.19 17.66 0.95
CA GLY A 68 -4.29 17.42 2.41
C GLY A 68 -3.55 16.18 2.93
N LYS A 69 -2.85 15.42 2.10
CA LYS A 69 -2.02 14.29 2.55
C LYS A 69 -0.55 14.71 2.69
N SER A 70 0.11 14.18 3.71
CA SER A 70 1.52 14.50 4.01
C SER A 70 2.49 13.86 3.01
N ARG A 71 2.13 12.71 2.45
CA ARG A 71 2.98 11.93 1.52
C ARG A 71 2.16 11.28 0.41
N ASN A 72 2.86 10.84 -0.63
CA ASN A 72 2.27 10.04 -1.69
C ASN A 72 2.07 8.60 -1.22
N ALA A 73 1.02 7.93 -1.71
CA ALA A 73 0.99 6.48 -1.70
C ALA A 73 2.08 5.92 -2.62
N CYS A 74 2.63 4.76 -2.27
CA CYS A 74 3.66 4.12 -3.08
C CYS A 74 3.55 2.60 -2.96
N TYR A 75 3.59 1.92 -4.10
CA TYR A 75 3.76 0.47 -4.16
C TYR A 75 5.15 0.13 -4.71
N MET A 76 5.80 -0.84 -4.11
CA MET A 76 7.07 -1.43 -4.57
C MET A 76 6.93 -2.95 -4.51
N GLY A 77 7.00 -3.61 -5.66
CA GLY A 77 6.80 -5.05 -5.70
C GLY A 77 6.63 -5.59 -7.11
N HIS A 78 6.18 -6.84 -7.17
CA HIS A 78 5.99 -7.54 -8.42
C HIS A 78 4.66 -7.18 -9.09
N TYR A 79 4.71 -7.15 -10.40
CA TYR A 79 3.58 -6.95 -11.31
C TYR A 79 3.48 -8.10 -12.28
N GLU A 80 2.26 -8.46 -12.61
CA GLU A 80 1.92 -9.35 -13.71
C GLU A 80 0.76 -8.74 -14.50
N ASN A 81 0.95 -8.52 -15.79
CA ASN A 81 -0.07 -7.96 -16.68
C ASN A 81 -0.75 -6.68 -16.12
N ASN A 82 0.05 -5.70 -15.69
CA ASN A 82 -0.35 -4.44 -15.05
C ASN A 82 -0.92 -4.52 -13.63
N LYS A 83 -1.14 -5.69 -13.07
CA LYS A 83 -1.67 -5.89 -11.73
C LYS A 83 -0.55 -6.22 -10.74
N LYS A 84 -0.69 -5.77 -9.49
CA LYS A 84 0.17 -6.22 -8.39
C LYS A 84 -0.04 -7.71 -8.19
N ASN A 85 1.05 -8.48 -8.25
CA ASN A 85 1.02 -9.94 -8.13
C ASN A 85 2.36 -10.42 -7.56
N GLY A 86 2.36 -11.33 -6.58
CA GLY A 86 3.57 -11.74 -5.86
C GLY A 86 3.88 -10.87 -4.66
N GLN A 87 5.16 -10.73 -4.29
CA GLN A 87 5.56 -9.98 -3.10
C GLN A 87 5.63 -8.48 -3.38
N GLY A 88 5.18 -7.68 -2.39
CA GLY A 88 5.26 -6.24 -2.50
C GLY A 88 4.95 -5.49 -1.23
N THR A 89 5.40 -4.23 -1.19
CA THR A 89 5.18 -3.29 -0.10
C THR A 89 4.30 -2.13 -0.59
N PHE A 90 3.26 -1.81 0.14
CA PHE A 90 2.43 -0.63 -0.09
C PHE A 90 2.57 0.34 1.09
N LEU A 91 2.99 1.55 0.80
CA LEU A 91 3.04 2.67 1.75
C LEU A 91 1.81 3.54 1.53
N TYR A 92 1.00 3.69 2.56
CA TYR A 92 -0.23 4.48 2.52
C TYR A 92 0.04 5.97 2.81
N PRO A 93 -0.79 6.91 2.31
CA PRO A 93 -0.58 8.34 2.53
C PRO A 93 -0.67 8.77 4.00
N ASP A 94 -1.35 8.00 4.83
CA ASP A 94 -1.46 8.22 6.28
C ASP A 94 -0.27 7.69 7.09
N GLY A 95 0.63 6.94 6.44
CA GLY A 95 1.81 6.35 7.07
C GLY A 95 1.67 4.87 7.45
N ALA A 96 0.50 4.29 7.28
CA ALA A 96 0.36 2.83 7.36
C ALA A 96 1.20 2.14 6.29
N LYS A 97 1.50 0.87 6.49
CA LYS A 97 2.30 0.06 5.55
C LYS A 97 1.76 -1.36 5.50
N TYR A 98 1.71 -1.93 4.30
CA TYR A 98 1.52 -3.36 4.10
C TYR A 98 2.77 -3.95 3.44
N GLU A 99 3.21 -5.11 3.92
CA GLU A 99 4.29 -5.92 3.34
C GLU A 99 3.80 -7.36 3.23
N GLY A 100 3.74 -7.90 2.03
CA GLY A 100 3.26 -9.28 1.84
C GLY A 100 2.89 -9.62 0.42
N SER A 101 2.12 -10.69 0.30
CA SER A 101 1.68 -11.24 -0.98
C SER A 101 0.49 -10.48 -1.55
N TRP A 102 0.47 -10.38 -2.87
CA TRP A 102 -0.58 -9.75 -3.68
C TRP A 102 -1.04 -10.71 -4.76
N LYS A 103 -2.29 -10.65 -5.10
CA LYS A 103 -2.89 -11.35 -6.24
C LYS A 103 -3.95 -10.46 -6.89
N ASP A 104 -3.81 -10.19 -8.18
CA ASP A 104 -4.74 -9.37 -8.96
C ASP A 104 -5.09 -8.03 -8.29
N ASP A 105 -4.07 -7.27 -7.86
CA ASP A 105 -4.14 -5.99 -7.12
C ASP A 105 -4.63 -6.07 -5.67
N LEU A 106 -5.07 -7.21 -5.18
CA LEU A 106 -5.57 -7.42 -3.83
C LEU A 106 -4.51 -8.06 -2.93
N ARG A 107 -4.49 -7.68 -1.65
CA ARG A 107 -3.71 -8.39 -0.63
C ARG A 107 -4.24 -9.81 -0.51
N HIS A 108 -3.34 -10.78 -0.62
CA HIS A 108 -3.67 -12.20 -0.63
C HIS A 108 -2.51 -13.01 -0.09
N GLY A 109 -2.77 -14.20 0.51
CA GLY A 109 -1.71 -14.99 1.12
C GLY A 109 -1.16 -14.35 2.40
N PHE A 110 0.12 -14.50 2.71
CA PHE A 110 0.69 -14.03 3.97
C PHE A 110 1.20 -12.59 3.86
N GLY A 111 0.94 -11.77 4.92
CA GLY A 111 1.41 -10.39 4.96
C GLY A 111 1.29 -9.72 6.33
N SER A 112 2.02 -8.61 6.48
CA SER A 112 2.05 -7.76 7.67
C SER A 112 1.46 -6.39 7.36
N TYR A 113 0.55 -5.92 8.21
CA TYR A 113 0.00 -4.58 8.13
C TYR A 113 0.38 -3.78 9.37
N TYR A 114 1.12 -2.71 9.17
CA TYR A 114 1.55 -1.76 10.19
C TYR A 114 0.60 -0.58 10.20
N TYR A 115 -0.14 -0.44 11.28
CA TYR A 115 -1.12 0.64 11.46
C TYR A 115 -0.44 1.94 11.93
N THR A 116 -1.07 3.07 11.70
CA THR A 116 -0.55 4.40 12.08
C THR A 116 -0.46 4.60 13.59
N ASN A 117 -1.26 3.88 14.38
CA ASN A 117 -1.23 3.88 15.84
C ASN A 117 -0.15 2.93 16.42
N GLY A 118 0.65 2.30 15.55
CA GLY A 118 1.70 1.36 15.92
C GLY A 118 1.24 -0.09 16.07
N ASP A 119 -0.05 -0.37 15.98
CA ASP A 119 -0.55 -1.75 15.98
C ASP A 119 0.01 -2.54 14.78
N LEU A 120 0.04 -3.84 14.90
CA LEU A 120 0.56 -4.72 13.87
C LEU A 120 -0.34 -5.94 13.71
N TYR A 121 -0.76 -6.18 12.48
CA TYR A 121 -1.31 -7.48 12.08
C TYR A 121 -0.28 -8.27 11.28
N ARG A 122 -0.13 -9.56 11.57
CA ARG A 122 0.63 -10.54 10.78
C ARG A 122 -0.20 -11.77 10.58
N GLY A 123 -0.42 -12.18 9.34
CA GLY A 123 -1.23 -13.36 9.08
C GLY A 123 -1.68 -13.44 7.63
N GLU A 124 -2.67 -14.30 7.43
CA GLU A 124 -3.24 -14.55 6.13
C GLU A 124 -4.21 -13.46 5.70
N TRP A 125 -4.27 -13.23 4.40
CA TRP A 125 -5.12 -12.28 3.72
C TRP A 125 -5.85 -12.96 2.58
N GLU A 126 -7.11 -12.65 2.40
CA GLU A 126 -7.92 -13.07 1.28
C GLU A 126 -8.78 -11.91 0.79
N HIS A 127 -8.62 -11.52 -0.49
CA HIS A 127 -9.36 -10.43 -1.12
C HIS A 127 -9.37 -9.15 -0.27
N ASP A 128 -8.17 -8.65 0.10
CA ASP A 128 -7.95 -7.47 0.95
C ASP A 128 -8.44 -7.59 2.40
N ARG A 129 -8.93 -8.75 2.84
CA ARG A 129 -9.41 -8.99 4.20
C ARG A 129 -8.47 -9.91 4.96
N ARG A 130 -8.31 -9.66 6.25
CA ARG A 130 -7.63 -10.60 7.15
C ARG A 130 -8.42 -11.90 7.19
N HIS A 131 -7.75 -13.02 7.00
CA HIS A 131 -8.35 -14.35 6.89
C HIS A 131 -7.45 -15.39 7.55
N GLY A 132 -7.93 -16.65 7.71
CA GLY A 132 -7.13 -17.76 8.21
C GLY A 132 -6.44 -17.48 9.53
N GLN A 133 -5.20 -17.91 9.67
CA GLN A 133 -4.41 -17.69 10.88
C GLN A 133 -3.73 -16.32 10.89
N GLY A 134 -3.76 -15.64 12.04
CA GLY A 134 -3.07 -14.37 12.17
C GLY A 134 -2.95 -13.87 13.60
N SER A 135 -1.95 -13.02 13.81
CA SER A 135 -1.72 -12.33 15.07
C SER A 135 -1.98 -10.84 14.92
N TYR A 136 -2.53 -10.24 15.96
CA TYR A 136 -2.72 -8.79 16.07
C TYR A 136 -2.11 -8.30 17.37
N THR A 137 -1.13 -7.40 17.29
CA THR A 137 -0.47 -6.82 18.44
C THR A 137 -0.94 -5.36 18.62
N TYR A 138 -1.41 -5.04 19.82
CA TYR A 138 -1.82 -3.70 20.22
C TYR A 138 -0.62 -2.94 20.76
N ALA A 139 -0.18 -1.88 20.09
CA ALA A 139 1.02 -1.12 20.49
C ALA A 139 0.87 -0.48 21.88
N ALA A 140 -0.29 0.07 22.18
CA ALA A 140 -0.53 0.79 23.43
C ALA A 140 -0.48 -0.10 24.68
N SER A 141 -0.89 -1.35 24.57
CA SER A 141 -0.96 -2.28 25.73
C SER A 141 0.09 -3.38 25.68
N GLY A 142 0.72 -3.61 24.52
CA GLY A 142 1.59 -4.76 24.29
C GLY A 142 0.86 -6.11 24.25
N MET A 143 -0.47 -6.11 24.38
CA MET A 143 -1.27 -7.33 24.26
C MET A 143 -1.29 -7.82 22.82
N SER A 144 -1.45 -9.12 22.63
CA SER A 144 -1.65 -9.72 21.31
C SER A 144 -2.85 -10.66 21.31
N TYR A 145 -3.45 -10.75 20.14
CA TYR A 145 -4.40 -11.81 19.79
C TYR A 145 -3.73 -12.72 18.75
N GLU A 146 -3.80 -14.02 18.96
CA GLU A 146 -3.39 -15.03 17.99
C GLU A 146 -4.59 -15.96 17.75
N GLY A 147 -4.94 -16.21 16.49
CA GLY A 147 -6.06 -17.09 16.18
C GLY A 147 -6.62 -16.89 14.79
N GLN A 148 -7.82 -17.42 14.62
CA GLN A 148 -8.54 -17.41 13.35
C GLN A 148 -9.14 -16.03 13.04
N TRP A 149 -9.10 -15.69 11.75
CA TRP A 149 -9.71 -14.51 11.17
C TRP A 149 -10.63 -14.94 10.02
N PHE A 150 -11.76 -14.32 9.94
CA PHE A 150 -12.71 -14.52 8.84
C PHE A 150 -13.27 -13.17 8.39
N GLU A 151 -13.09 -12.84 7.13
CA GLU A 151 -13.54 -11.58 6.51
C GLU A 151 -13.20 -10.32 7.33
N GLY A 152 -11.96 -10.22 7.80
CA GLY A 152 -11.45 -9.10 8.56
C GLY A 152 -11.78 -9.09 10.05
N LYS A 153 -12.58 -10.05 10.53
CA LYS A 153 -12.98 -10.17 11.94
C LYS A 153 -12.28 -11.35 12.61
N ARG A 154 -12.01 -11.24 13.91
CA ARG A 154 -11.56 -12.37 14.72
C ARG A 154 -12.66 -13.44 14.76
N SER A 155 -12.29 -14.69 14.48
CA SER A 155 -13.20 -15.84 14.43
C SER A 155 -12.62 -16.95 15.30
N GLY A 156 -13.38 -17.47 16.24
CA GLY A 156 -12.97 -18.57 17.12
C GLY A 156 -12.76 -18.17 18.58
N LYS A 157 -12.40 -19.18 19.42
CA LYS A 157 -12.14 -18.97 20.86
C LYS A 157 -10.86 -18.16 21.05
N LEU A 158 -10.92 -17.13 21.92
CA LEU A 158 -9.78 -16.31 22.32
C LEU A 158 -8.66 -17.19 22.92
N SER A 159 -7.55 -17.30 22.23
CA SER A 159 -6.27 -17.58 22.88
C SER A 159 -5.61 -16.23 23.16
N THR A 160 -5.88 -15.65 24.32
CA THR A 160 -5.25 -14.39 24.73
C THR A 160 -3.93 -14.72 25.40
N THR A 161 -2.83 -14.69 24.68
CA THR A 161 -1.50 -14.75 25.28
C THR A 161 -1.09 -13.33 25.67
N ILE A 162 -1.15 -13.02 26.97
CA ILE A 162 -0.60 -11.77 27.52
C ILE A 162 0.91 -11.95 27.60
N HIS A 163 1.66 -11.46 26.62
CA HIS A 163 3.09 -11.27 26.75
C HIS A 163 3.34 -10.00 27.59
N VAL A 164 3.24 -10.14 28.90
CA VAL A 164 3.77 -9.12 29.81
C VAL A 164 5.29 -9.19 29.67
N LEU A 165 5.87 -8.24 28.97
CA LEU A 165 7.31 -8.01 29.03
C LEU A 165 7.67 -7.55 30.44
N PHE A 166 7.99 -8.51 31.31
CA PHE A 166 8.68 -8.28 32.58
C PHE A 166 10.09 -7.74 32.31
N ARG A 167 10.20 -6.48 31.90
CA ARG A 167 11.49 -5.78 31.75
C ARG A 167 11.75 -4.76 32.86
N SER A 168 11.03 -4.76 33.97
CA SER A 168 11.24 -3.73 35.00
C SER A 168 11.30 -4.22 36.45
N LEU A 169 11.43 -5.51 36.72
CA LEU A 169 11.51 -6.00 38.13
C LEU A 169 12.89 -6.47 38.58
N LEU A 170 13.91 -6.49 37.72
CA LEU A 170 15.28 -6.90 38.10
C LEU A 170 16.25 -5.72 38.32
N GLN A 171 15.80 -4.47 38.28
CA GLN A 171 16.66 -3.30 38.58
C GLN A 171 16.38 -2.63 39.92
N ARG A 172 15.61 -3.24 40.81
CA ARG A 172 15.39 -2.68 42.18
C ARG A 172 15.81 -3.59 43.31
N LEU A 173 16.70 -4.54 43.06
CA LEU A 173 17.32 -5.36 44.12
C LEU A 173 18.84 -5.45 43.86
N GLN A 174 19.48 -4.30 43.79
CA GLN A 174 20.92 -4.10 44.08
C GLN A 174 21.08 -2.79 44.82
#